data_cb6b0a0b19cbcec316bece7f93083e6a
#
_entry.id   cb6b0a0b19cbcec316bece7f93083e6a
#
_cell.length_a   1.000
_cell.length_b   1.000
_cell.length_c   1.000
_cell.angle_alpha   90.00
_cell.angle_beta   90.00
_cell.angle_gamma   90.00
#
_symmetry.space_group_name_H-M   'P 1'
#
loop_
_entity.id
_entity.type
_entity.pdbx_description
1 polymer ?
#
loop_
_entity_poly.entity_id
_entity_poly.type
_entity_poly.pdbx_seq_one_letter_code
_entity_poly.pdbx_strand_id
1 'polypeptide(L)'
;CYAQREDDKCMLRLRMTAGSMPKDKLKFIVDSAKKYHISKIHFTTCQAVQLHNLGYKALTELAEAGYDHGIITRGTGGDNPRNTMCSPLSGVEKGEYFDVMPYAKAAGEYALTLIHQGKIPRKYKVVFSNSPKNASHATFHDIGFVARSDGKFDVYTSGGLGPNPRMGVLIDTAVDPKDICYYIYAQWKTFSEHGNCQNRGRARTRYLIELCGGEEEYKKVVYQNLADIRKREDLTIHIQPSAVTKTGDGTTIEGDRVIAQKQEGLYAIEWHTVGGCPQVDELEKLYETIKDFEDVEVRLGSYETAYIINLTASEAKKVLEATEDSAVVSEFEH
;
A
#
# COMPACT_ATOMS: atom_id res chain seq x y z
N CYS A 1 13.27 12.52 1.42
CA CYS A 1 13.62 12.96 0.05
C CYS A 1 14.73 12.08 -0.52
N TYR A 2 14.87 12.11 -1.82
CA TYR A 2 15.90 11.35 -2.55
C TYR A 2 16.51 12.25 -3.60
N ALA A 3 17.85 12.37 -3.58
CA ALA A 3 18.58 13.00 -4.66
C ALA A 3 18.35 12.23 -5.97
N GLN A 4 18.13 12.94 -7.06
CA GLN A 4 18.06 12.40 -8.40
C GLN A 4 19.40 12.50 -9.11
N ARG A 5 19.50 11.99 -10.36
CA ARG A 5 20.75 12.01 -11.12
C ARG A 5 21.14 13.43 -11.58
N GLU A 6 20.16 14.29 -11.80
CA GLU A 6 20.40 15.69 -12.11
C GLU A 6 20.75 16.44 -10.83
N ASP A 7 21.73 17.32 -10.92
CA ASP A 7 22.15 18.16 -9.81
C ASP A 7 20.99 19.06 -9.37
N ASP A 8 20.86 19.27 -8.06
CA ASP A 8 19.82 20.07 -7.42
C ASP A 8 18.37 19.56 -7.60
N LYS A 9 18.17 18.34 -8.11
CA LYS A 9 16.86 17.72 -8.23
C LYS A 9 16.64 16.64 -7.21
N CYS A 10 15.45 16.65 -6.62
CA CYS A 10 15.00 15.70 -5.63
C CYS A 10 13.68 15.02 -6.01
N MET A 11 13.45 13.85 -5.44
CA MET A 11 12.18 13.17 -5.47
C MET A 11 11.60 13.14 -4.06
N LEU A 12 10.33 13.50 -3.91
CA LEU A 12 9.54 13.31 -2.70
C LEU A 12 8.61 12.11 -2.90
N ARG A 13 8.55 11.22 -1.92
CA ARG A 13 7.57 10.15 -1.92
C ARG A 13 6.54 10.40 -0.83
N LEU A 14 5.28 10.41 -1.23
CA LEU A 14 4.12 10.57 -0.38
C LEU A 14 3.61 9.18 0.03
N ARG A 15 3.46 8.95 1.32
CA ARG A 15 2.90 7.70 1.84
C ARG A 15 1.38 7.73 1.67
N MET A 16 0.86 6.79 0.91
CA MET A 16 -0.56 6.49 0.82
C MET A 16 -0.80 5.18 1.56
N THR A 17 -1.03 5.25 2.86
CA THR A 17 -1.14 4.07 3.72
C THR A 17 -2.20 3.11 3.18
N ALA A 18 -1.83 1.86 2.96
CA ALA A 18 -2.66 0.83 2.33
C ALA A 18 -3.16 1.19 0.91
N GLY A 19 -2.48 2.10 0.22
CA GLY A 19 -2.89 2.59 -1.10
C GLY A 19 -4.06 3.59 -1.08
N SER A 20 -4.58 3.95 0.08
CA SER A 20 -5.73 4.84 0.23
C SER A 20 -5.36 6.28 -0.12
N MET A 21 -6.01 6.84 -1.14
CA MET A 21 -5.85 8.22 -1.60
C MET A 21 -7.22 8.90 -1.71
N PRO A 22 -7.79 9.38 -0.60
CA PRO A 22 -9.03 10.16 -0.58
C PRO A 22 -8.93 11.42 -1.43
N LYS A 23 -10.07 12.02 -1.77
CA LYS A 23 -10.17 13.19 -2.66
C LYS A 23 -9.34 14.39 -2.21
N ASP A 24 -9.22 14.64 -0.91
CA ASP A 24 -8.39 15.70 -0.33
C ASP A 24 -6.90 15.50 -0.62
N LYS A 25 -6.41 14.26 -0.54
CA LYS A 25 -5.02 13.92 -0.90
C LYS A 25 -4.77 14.02 -2.40
N LEU A 26 -5.74 13.60 -3.21
CA LEU A 26 -5.66 13.79 -4.67
C LEU A 26 -5.60 15.28 -5.01
N LYS A 27 -6.48 16.09 -4.40
CA LYS A 27 -6.44 17.55 -4.56
C LYS A 27 -5.09 18.14 -4.19
N PHE A 28 -4.55 17.77 -3.03
CA PHE A 28 -3.23 18.22 -2.60
C PHE A 28 -2.14 17.91 -3.63
N ILE A 29 -2.17 16.71 -4.23
CA ILE A 29 -1.21 16.32 -5.27
C ILE A 29 -1.36 17.20 -6.51
N VAL A 30 -2.59 17.39 -6.99
CA VAL A 30 -2.88 18.22 -8.18
C VAL A 30 -2.44 19.67 -7.96
N ASP A 31 -2.88 20.29 -6.85
CA ASP A 31 -2.54 21.67 -6.53
C ASP A 31 -1.01 21.86 -6.38
N SER A 32 -0.36 20.91 -5.73
CA SER A 32 1.09 20.90 -5.56
C SER A 32 1.82 20.78 -6.90
N ALA A 33 1.34 19.88 -7.76
CA ALA A 33 1.95 19.66 -9.07
C ALA A 33 1.87 20.92 -9.95
N LYS A 34 0.74 21.61 -9.91
CA LYS A 34 0.55 22.91 -10.62
C LYS A 34 1.42 24.01 -10.02
N LYS A 35 1.39 24.18 -8.70
CA LYS A 35 2.12 25.25 -8.00
C LYS A 35 3.63 25.17 -8.22
N TYR A 36 4.19 23.96 -8.19
CA TYR A 36 5.64 23.74 -8.28
C TYR A 36 6.09 23.23 -9.65
N HIS A 37 5.21 23.24 -10.66
CA HIS A 37 5.49 22.78 -12.03
C HIS A 37 6.11 21.40 -12.08
N ILE A 38 5.53 20.45 -11.34
CA ILE A 38 6.03 19.06 -11.23
C ILE A 38 5.79 18.36 -12.56
N SER A 39 6.85 18.00 -13.24
CA SER A 39 6.79 17.41 -14.58
C SER A 39 6.57 15.90 -14.59
N LYS A 40 6.71 15.22 -13.43
CA LYS A 40 6.54 13.78 -13.34
C LYS A 40 5.97 13.38 -11.99
N ILE A 41 4.80 12.75 -12.04
CA ILE A 41 4.15 12.06 -10.94
C ILE A 41 4.21 10.56 -11.24
N HIS A 42 4.44 9.71 -10.23
CA HIS A 42 4.54 8.28 -10.43
C HIS A 42 3.84 7.52 -9.31
N PHE A 43 2.89 6.70 -9.66
CA PHE A 43 2.30 5.68 -8.80
C PHE A 43 3.26 4.51 -8.70
N THR A 44 3.53 4.03 -7.49
CA THR A 44 4.56 3.00 -7.31
C THR A 44 3.94 1.64 -7.01
N THR A 45 4.68 0.56 -7.32
CA THR A 45 4.32 -0.81 -6.92
C THR A 45 4.19 -0.99 -5.40
N CYS A 46 4.57 0.01 -4.60
CA CYS A 46 4.35 0.02 -3.15
C CYS A 46 3.17 0.90 -2.74
N GLN A 47 2.27 1.19 -3.67
CA GLN A 47 1.05 1.97 -3.44
C GLN A 47 1.34 3.34 -2.80
N ALA A 48 2.35 4.03 -3.30
CA ALA A 48 2.75 5.37 -2.88
C ALA A 48 2.86 6.27 -4.11
N VAL A 49 2.80 7.59 -3.92
CA VAL A 49 2.98 8.57 -4.98
C VAL A 49 4.38 9.17 -4.90
N GLN A 50 5.05 9.31 -6.03
CA GLN A 50 6.32 10.02 -6.14
C GLN A 50 6.12 11.31 -6.93
N LEU A 51 6.68 12.40 -6.41
CA LEU A 51 6.80 13.68 -7.08
C LEU A 51 8.28 13.89 -7.44
N HIS A 52 8.58 14.00 -8.72
CA HIS A 52 9.94 14.05 -9.23
C HIS A 52 10.36 15.47 -9.62
N ASN A 53 11.66 15.66 -9.77
CA ASN A 53 12.31 16.87 -10.29
C ASN A 53 12.07 18.13 -9.44
N LEU A 54 11.93 17.93 -8.11
CA LEU A 54 11.71 19.00 -7.15
C LEU A 54 13.03 19.71 -6.80
N GLY A 55 13.03 21.05 -6.78
CA GLY A 55 14.07 21.81 -6.09
C GLY A 55 13.91 21.75 -4.57
N TYR A 56 14.98 22.04 -3.81
CA TYR A 56 14.99 21.95 -2.35
C TYR A 56 13.89 22.76 -1.66
N LYS A 57 13.59 23.96 -2.13
CA LYS A 57 12.52 24.79 -1.57
C LYS A 57 11.15 24.13 -1.71
N ALA A 58 10.81 23.68 -2.92
CA ALA A 58 9.55 22.98 -3.17
C ALA A 58 9.44 21.69 -2.35
N LEU A 59 10.55 20.96 -2.22
CA LEU A 59 10.62 19.75 -1.41
C LEU A 59 10.23 19.99 0.06
N THR A 60 10.79 21.03 0.68
CA THR A 60 10.56 21.38 2.09
C THR A 60 9.11 21.83 2.29
N GLU A 61 8.67 22.78 1.48
CA GLU A 61 7.30 23.30 1.56
C GLU A 61 6.24 22.21 1.35
N LEU A 62 6.47 21.27 0.41
CA LEU A 62 5.57 20.15 0.17
C LEU A 62 5.57 19.12 1.32
N ALA A 63 6.73 18.87 1.93
CA ALA A 63 6.83 17.95 3.05
C ALA A 63 6.10 18.50 4.29
N GLU A 64 6.15 19.80 4.52
CA GLU A 64 5.44 20.50 5.59
C GLU A 64 3.93 20.52 5.31
N ALA A 65 3.51 21.03 4.16
CA ALA A 65 2.09 21.13 3.78
C ALA A 65 1.41 19.75 3.72
N GLY A 66 2.13 18.70 3.35
CA GLY A 66 1.59 17.34 3.34
C GLY A 66 1.10 16.87 4.70
N TYR A 67 1.72 17.34 5.78
CA TYR A 67 1.30 17.00 7.14
C TYR A 67 -0.12 17.47 7.45
N ASP A 68 -0.52 18.65 6.98
CA ASP A 68 -1.87 19.21 7.19
C ASP A 68 -2.95 18.39 6.47
N HIS A 69 -2.55 17.63 5.45
CA HIS A 69 -3.39 16.68 4.70
C HIS A 69 -3.21 15.22 5.14
N GLY A 70 -2.57 14.96 6.29
CA GLY A 70 -2.30 13.62 6.78
C GLY A 70 -1.38 12.80 5.85
N ILE A 71 -0.55 13.46 5.05
CA ILE A 71 0.42 12.83 4.15
C ILE A 71 1.78 12.81 4.81
N ILE A 72 2.23 11.60 5.14
CA ILE A 72 3.52 11.39 5.79
C ILE A 72 4.58 11.06 4.74
N THR A 73 5.71 11.78 4.76
CA THR A 73 6.86 11.53 3.88
C THR A 73 7.98 10.75 4.55
N ARG A 74 7.94 10.66 5.90
CA ARG A 74 8.92 9.92 6.70
C ARG A 74 8.83 8.41 6.44
N GLY A 75 9.98 7.73 6.43
CA GLY A 75 10.06 6.27 6.26
C GLY A 75 9.67 5.77 4.86
N THR A 76 9.38 6.66 3.92
CA THR A 76 8.99 6.26 2.55
C THR A 76 10.16 5.67 1.75
N GLY A 77 11.38 5.79 2.25
CA GLY A 77 12.58 5.24 1.63
C GLY A 77 13.68 4.91 2.64
N GLY A 78 14.89 4.61 2.14
CA GLY A 78 16.00 4.18 2.98
C GLY A 78 15.77 2.82 3.62
N ASP A 79 16.42 2.57 4.73
CA ASP A 79 16.37 1.32 5.49
C ASP A 79 15.37 1.49 6.64
N ASN A 80 14.10 1.58 6.27
CA ASN A 80 12.97 1.83 7.16
C ASN A 80 11.76 0.97 6.81
N PRO A 81 10.81 0.84 7.73
CA PRO A 81 9.46 0.39 7.41
C PRO A 81 8.83 1.30 6.34
N ARG A 82 8.44 0.68 5.23
CA ARG A 82 7.90 1.35 4.04
C ARG A 82 6.39 1.55 4.15
N ASN A 83 5.80 2.07 3.08
CA ASN A 83 4.34 2.11 2.98
C ASN A 83 3.76 0.71 3.20
N THR A 84 2.73 0.61 4.02
CA THR A 84 1.94 -0.62 4.15
C THR A 84 1.07 -0.76 2.92
N MET A 85 0.99 -1.97 2.39
CA MET A 85 0.26 -2.29 1.16
C MET A 85 -0.98 -3.12 1.48
N CYS A 86 -1.99 -3.01 0.62
CA CYS A 86 -3.26 -3.71 0.76
C CYS A 86 -3.82 -4.10 -0.61
N SER A 87 -4.67 -5.11 -0.66
CA SER A 87 -5.52 -5.34 -1.84
C SER A 87 -6.33 -4.08 -2.12
N PRO A 88 -6.23 -3.47 -3.30
CA PRO A 88 -6.82 -2.15 -3.55
C PRO A 88 -8.35 -2.15 -3.48
N LEU A 89 -8.98 -3.27 -3.80
CA LEU A 89 -10.43 -3.44 -3.77
C LEU A 89 -10.94 -4.02 -2.44
N SER A 90 -10.09 -4.09 -1.39
CA SER A 90 -10.54 -4.57 -0.08
C SER A 90 -11.69 -3.71 0.46
N GLY A 91 -12.71 -4.37 0.97
CA GLY A 91 -13.98 -3.77 1.44
C GLY A 91 -15.03 -3.63 0.34
N VAL A 92 -14.66 -3.81 -0.96
CA VAL A 92 -15.58 -3.66 -2.09
C VAL A 92 -15.53 -4.82 -3.08
N GLU A 93 -14.56 -5.72 -3.00
CA GLU A 93 -14.36 -6.81 -3.95
C GLU A 93 -15.36 -7.95 -3.74
N LYS A 94 -15.99 -8.40 -4.84
CA LYS A 94 -16.82 -9.62 -4.80
C LYS A 94 -15.95 -10.84 -4.51
N GLY A 95 -16.36 -11.62 -3.52
CA GLY A 95 -15.66 -12.87 -3.15
C GLY A 95 -14.43 -12.66 -2.26
N GLU A 96 -14.17 -11.43 -1.77
CA GLU A 96 -13.20 -11.27 -0.69
C GLU A 96 -13.66 -12.00 0.59
N TYR A 97 -12.72 -12.41 1.42
CA TYR A 97 -13.08 -13.05 2.68
C TYR A 97 -13.55 -12.04 3.71
N PHE A 98 -12.83 -10.93 3.85
CA PHE A 98 -13.25 -9.78 4.67
C PHE A 98 -12.44 -8.53 4.30
N ASP A 99 -12.92 -7.37 4.72
CA ASP A 99 -12.23 -6.10 4.52
C ASP A 99 -10.97 -6.01 5.41
N VAL A 100 -9.80 -6.04 4.77
CA VAL A 100 -8.49 -5.93 5.45
C VAL A 100 -7.94 -4.50 5.46
N MET A 101 -8.59 -3.55 4.80
CA MET A 101 -8.14 -2.16 4.68
C MET A 101 -7.97 -1.48 6.05
N PRO A 102 -8.90 -1.61 7.02
CA PRO A 102 -8.74 -0.99 8.34
C PRO A 102 -7.52 -1.54 9.09
N TYR A 103 -7.26 -2.83 8.97
CA TYR A 103 -6.09 -3.48 9.57
C TYR A 103 -4.79 -3.02 8.92
N ALA A 104 -4.78 -2.88 7.60
CA ALA A 104 -3.61 -2.37 6.87
C ALA A 104 -3.30 -0.90 7.23
N LYS A 105 -4.32 -0.08 7.46
CA LYS A 105 -4.15 1.32 7.95
C LYS A 105 -3.54 1.33 9.36
N ALA A 106 -4.10 0.57 10.30
CA ALA A 106 -3.58 0.47 11.67
C ALA A 106 -2.13 -0.08 11.70
N ALA A 107 -1.83 -1.11 10.90
CA ALA A 107 -0.48 -1.63 10.72
C ALA A 107 0.48 -0.58 10.17
N GLY A 108 0.01 0.29 9.28
CA GLY A 108 0.79 1.39 8.72
C GLY A 108 1.16 2.45 9.76
N GLU A 109 0.24 2.80 10.63
CA GLU A 109 0.47 3.70 11.77
C GLU A 109 1.47 3.09 12.76
N TYR A 110 1.27 1.83 13.12
CA TYR A 110 2.21 1.10 13.98
C TYR A 110 3.61 1.01 13.37
N ALA A 111 3.74 0.69 12.08
CA ALA A 111 5.03 0.59 11.40
C ALA A 111 5.82 1.91 11.42
N LEU A 112 5.16 3.07 11.48
CA LEU A 112 5.81 4.38 11.63
C LEU A 112 6.50 4.53 12.99
N THR A 113 5.97 3.93 14.05
CA THR A 113 6.58 3.98 15.39
C THR A 113 7.90 3.21 15.42
N LEU A 114 8.03 2.15 14.62
CA LEU A 114 9.24 1.32 14.55
C LEU A 114 10.45 2.06 13.95
N ILE A 115 10.24 3.16 13.22
CA ILE A 115 11.33 3.95 12.61
C ILE A 115 12.32 4.46 13.66
N HIS A 116 11.86 4.73 14.88
CA HIS A 116 12.68 5.25 15.97
C HIS A 116 13.13 4.20 16.96
N GLN A 117 12.66 2.96 16.84
CA GLN A 117 12.96 1.91 17.82
C GLN A 117 14.25 1.13 17.51
N GLY A 118 14.80 1.26 16.31
CA GLY A 118 16.04 0.59 15.94
C GLY A 118 16.38 0.72 14.47
N LYS A 119 17.55 0.18 14.11
CA LYS A 119 18.02 0.14 12.72
C LYS A 119 17.73 -1.23 12.12
N ILE A 120 17.33 -1.24 10.86
CA ILE A 120 17.18 -2.45 10.06
C ILE A 120 18.11 -2.38 8.83
N PRO A 121 18.60 -3.52 8.34
CA PRO A 121 19.59 -3.57 7.25
C PRO A 121 19.09 -2.99 5.92
N ARG A 122 17.76 -3.07 5.69
CA ARG A 122 17.13 -2.65 4.43
C ARG A 122 15.65 -2.32 4.65
N LYS A 123 14.96 -1.91 3.56
CA LYS A 123 13.51 -1.68 3.56
C LYS A 123 12.73 -2.88 4.12
N TYR A 124 11.69 -2.58 4.88
CA TYR A 124 10.75 -3.52 5.46
C TYR A 124 9.33 -3.20 4.99
N LYS A 125 8.62 -4.15 4.41
CA LYS A 125 7.28 -3.98 3.83
C LYS A 125 6.28 -4.87 4.53
N VAL A 126 5.14 -4.28 4.90
CA VAL A 126 3.98 -4.97 5.46
C VAL A 126 2.88 -4.98 4.41
N VAL A 127 2.27 -6.13 4.16
CA VAL A 127 1.32 -6.32 3.06
C VAL A 127 0.12 -7.12 3.50
N PHE A 128 -1.08 -6.70 3.09
CA PHE A 128 -2.35 -7.37 3.38
C PHE A 128 -3.06 -7.81 2.11
N SER A 129 -3.55 -9.04 2.08
CA SER A 129 -4.42 -9.56 1.04
C SER A 129 -5.78 -9.94 1.62
N ASN A 130 -6.87 -9.50 0.96
CA ASN A 130 -8.25 -9.73 1.37
C ASN A 130 -8.79 -11.12 0.98
N SER A 131 -7.99 -11.90 0.24
CA SER A 131 -8.37 -13.24 -0.22
C SER A 131 -7.15 -14.04 -0.67
N PRO A 132 -7.29 -15.35 -0.93
CA PRO A 132 -6.24 -16.19 -1.50
C PRO A 132 -5.78 -15.78 -2.91
N LYS A 133 -6.53 -14.94 -3.63
CA LYS A 133 -6.08 -14.36 -4.91
C LYS A 133 -4.75 -13.61 -4.77
N ASN A 134 -4.47 -13.11 -3.58
CA ASN A 134 -3.20 -12.47 -3.21
C ASN A 134 -2.79 -11.30 -4.13
N ALA A 135 -3.77 -10.48 -4.53
CA ALA A 135 -3.57 -9.35 -5.45
C ALA A 135 -2.50 -8.34 -5.00
N SER A 136 -2.26 -8.24 -3.69
CA SER A 136 -1.21 -7.40 -3.11
C SER A 136 0.15 -8.11 -2.98
N HIS A 137 0.22 -9.40 -3.32
CA HIS A 137 1.43 -10.23 -3.20
C HIS A 137 1.93 -10.41 -1.76
N ALA A 138 1.04 -10.54 -0.79
CA ALA A 138 1.37 -10.70 0.62
C ALA A 138 2.31 -11.89 0.91
N THR A 139 2.17 -13.00 0.15
CA THR A 139 2.94 -14.25 0.38
C THR A 139 4.44 -14.15 0.06
N PHE A 140 4.92 -13.09 -0.59
CA PHE A 140 6.34 -12.93 -0.91
C PHE A 140 6.90 -11.54 -0.60
N HIS A 141 6.49 -11.00 0.54
CA HIS A 141 7.04 -9.77 1.11
C HIS A 141 7.77 -9.99 2.45
N ASP A 142 8.26 -8.92 3.06
CA ASP A 142 9.00 -9.00 4.32
C ASP A 142 8.11 -9.54 5.44
N ILE A 143 6.83 -9.10 5.47
CA ILE A 143 5.72 -9.74 6.19
C ILE A 143 4.43 -9.52 5.42
N GLY A 144 3.60 -10.56 5.34
CA GLY A 144 2.31 -10.54 4.66
C GLY A 144 1.23 -11.26 5.45
N PHE A 145 0.04 -10.69 5.41
CA PHE A 145 -1.17 -11.19 6.03
C PHE A 145 -2.18 -11.53 4.94
N VAL A 146 -2.55 -12.80 4.82
CA VAL A 146 -3.54 -13.26 3.85
C VAL A 146 -4.82 -13.61 4.57
N ALA A 147 -5.92 -12.96 4.22
CA ALA A 147 -7.23 -13.20 4.80
C ALA A 147 -7.70 -14.64 4.56
N ARG A 148 -8.37 -15.19 5.55
CA ARG A 148 -9.01 -16.51 5.57
C ARG A 148 -10.52 -16.36 5.68
N SER A 149 -11.24 -17.37 5.22
CA SER A 149 -12.72 -17.40 5.28
C SER A 149 -13.28 -17.42 6.71
N ASP A 150 -12.46 -17.77 7.71
CA ASP A 150 -12.82 -17.75 9.13
C ASP A 150 -12.60 -16.39 9.81
N GLY A 151 -12.32 -15.31 9.03
CA GLY A 151 -12.09 -13.96 9.55
C GLY A 151 -10.71 -13.75 10.19
N LYS A 152 -9.78 -14.65 9.98
CA LYS A 152 -8.41 -14.62 10.51
C LYS A 152 -7.38 -14.46 9.40
N PHE A 153 -6.09 -14.41 9.77
CA PHE A 153 -4.99 -14.30 8.82
C PHE A 153 -4.06 -15.52 8.84
N ASP A 154 -3.58 -15.90 7.66
CA ASP A 154 -2.32 -16.64 7.53
C ASP A 154 -1.18 -15.62 7.42
N VAL A 155 -0.09 -15.84 8.17
CA VAL A 155 1.04 -14.90 8.28
C VAL A 155 2.27 -15.47 7.60
N TYR A 156 2.73 -14.79 6.56
CA TYR A 156 3.93 -15.11 5.80
C TYR A 156 5.04 -14.10 6.09
N THR A 157 6.29 -14.57 6.22
CA THR A 157 7.43 -13.70 6.50
C THR A 157 8.63 -14.06 5.65
N SER A 158 9.57 -13.12 5.52
CA SER A 158 10.87 -13.33 4.85
C SER A 158 10.80 -13.77 3.40
N GLY A 159 9.77 -13.31 2.68
CA GLY A 159 9.69 -13.44 1.23
C GLY A 159 10.34 -12.25 0.50
N GLY A 160 10.37 -12.33 -0.81
CA GLY A 160 10.80 -11.22 -1.65
C GLY A 160 11.16 -11.61 -3.07
N LEU A 161 11.03 -10.64 -3.98
CA LEU A 161 11.45 -10.71 -5.37
C LEU A 161 12.87 -10.15 -5.55
N GLY A 162 13.37 -10.18 -6.76
CA GLY A 162 14.70 -9.71 -7.17
C GLY A 162 15.58 -10.87 -7.64
N PRO A 163 16.91 -10.71 -7.72
CA PRO A 163 17.79 -11.72 -8.31
C PRO A 163 17.69 -13.11 -7.68
N ASN A 164 17.33 -13.18 -6.40
CA ASN A 164 17.11 -14.44 -5.67
C ASN A 164 15.70 -14.42 -5.08
N PRO A 165 14.66 -14.70 -5.86
CA PRO A 165 13.29 -14.68 -5.39
C PRO A 165 13.04 -15.82 -4.39
N ARG A 166 12.19 -15.54 -3.40
CA ARG A 166 11.77 -16.52 -2.41
C ARG A 166 10.34 -16.26 -1.95
N MET A 167 9.56 -17.31 -1.87
CA MET A 167 8.27 -17.27 -1.17
C MET A 167 8.50 -17.05 0.33
N GLY A 168 7.57 -16.36 0.96
CA GLY A 168 7.56 -16.21 2.41
C GLY A 168 7.38 -17.56 3.11
N VAL A 169 7.97 -17.66 4.30
CA VAL A 169 7.72 -18.77 5.22
C VAL A 169 6.37 -18.55 5.90
N LEU A 170 5.50 -19.53 5.86
CA LEU A 170 4.28 -19.52 6.68
C LEU A 170 4.68 -19.68 8.15
N ILE A 171 4.56 -18.59 8.89
CA ILE A 171 4.89 -18.56 10.32
C ILE A 171 3.73 -19.08 11.13
N ASP A 172 2.53 -18.59 10.85
CA ASP A 172 1.36 -18.96 11.63
C ASP A 172 0.10 -18.93 10.79
N THR A 173 -0.91 -19.68 11.23
CA THR A 173 -2.23 -19.76 10.60
C THR A 173 -3.31 -19.35 11.58
N ALA A 174 -4.44 -18.87 11.04
CA ALA A 174 -5.60 -18.49 11.84
C ALA A 174 -5.28 -17.45 12.94
N VAL A 175 -4.39 -16.50 12.64
CA VAL A 175 -4.03 -15.38 13.53
C VAL A 175 -5.19 -14.41 13.64
N ASP A 176 -5.57 -14.08 14.88
CA ASP A 176 -6.60 -13.08 15.14
C ASP A 176 -6.16 -11.71 14.59
N PRO A 177 -7.00 -11.01 13.81
CA PRO A 177 -6.66 -9.71 13.24
C PRO A 177 -6.23 -8.65 14.26
N LYS A 178 -6.69 -8.74 15.50
CA LYS A 178 -6.28 -7.82 16.57
C LYS A 178 -4.78 -7.97 16.96
N ASP A 179 -4.16 -9.10 16.63
CA ASP A 179 -2.79 -9.46 17.04
C ASP A 179 -1.72 -9.11 16.00
N ILE A 180 -2.09 -8.54 14.84
CA ILE A 180 -1.15 -8.33 13.71
C ILE A 180 0.08 -7.51 14.08
N CYS A 181 -0.03 -6.53 14.98
CA CYS A 181 1.09 -5.67 15.39
C CYS A 181 2.18 -6.45 16.15
N TYR A 182 1.81 -7.50 16.89
CA TYR A 182 2.79 -8.37 17.53
C TYR A 182 3.67 -9.10 16.50
N TYR A 183 3.07 -9.60 15.42
CA TYR A 183 3.80 -10.27 14.33
C TYR A 183 4.66 -9.28 13.53
N ILE A 184 4.15 -8.08 13.28
CA ILE A 184 4.93 -7.00 12.62
C ILE A 184 6.17 -6.67 13.44
N TYR A 185 6.04 -6.52 14.76
CA TYR A 185 7.17 -6.29 15.66
C TYR A 185 8.15 -7.45 15.67
N ALA A 186 7.65 -8.68 15.87
CA ALA A 186 8.50 -9.87 15.99
C ALA A 186 9.38 -10.06 14.74
N GLN A 187 8.80 -9.92 13.55
CA GLN A 187 9.55 -10.00 12.29
C GLN A 187 10.50 -8.82 12.10
N TRP A 188 10.09 -7.59 12.45
CA TRP A 188 10.95 -6.41 12.41
C TRP A 188 12.15 -6.57 13.36
N LYS A 189 11.91 -7.05 14.58
CA LYS A 189 12.95 -7.29 15.58
C LYS A 189 13.94 -8.36 15.13
N THR A 190 13.44 -9.48 14.60
CA THR A 190 14.26 -10.54 14.00
C THR A 190 15.15 -9.96 12.88
N PHE A 191 14.58 -9.10 12.03
CA PHE A 191 15.33 -8.46 10.95
C PHE A 191 16.37 -7.46 11.45
N SER A 192 16.08 -6.72 12.50
CA SER A 192 17.01 -5.79 13.15
C SER A 192 18.21 -6.49 13.76
N GLU A 193 18.01 -7.66 14.38
CA GLU A 193 19.03 -8.39 15.11
C GLU A 193 19.87 -9.33 14.27
N HIS A 194 19.24 -10.01 13.31
CA HIS A 194 19.88 -11.07 12.51
C HIS A 194 20.15 -10.67 11.06
N GLY A 195 19.63 -9.54 10.60
CA GLY A 195 19.79 -9.11 9.22
C GLY A 195 21.20 -8.61 8.90
N ASN A 196 21.64 -8.78 7.67
CA ASN A 196 23.00 -8.41 7.25
C ASN A 196 23.10 -6.92 6.94
N CYS A 197 23.70 -6.15 7.84
CA CYS A 197 23.98 -4.72 7.64
C CYS A 197 25.24 -4.43 6.80
N GLN A 198 26.14 -5.41 6.64
CA GLN A 198 27.43 -5.21 5.97
C GLN A 198 27.35 -5.45 4.47
N ASN A 199 26.58 -6.44 4.02
CA ASN A 199 26.44 -6.78 2.62
C ASN A 199 25.06 -6.35 2.08
N ARG A 200 25.03 -5.26 1.35
CA ARG A 200 23.84 -4.68 0.73
C ARG A 200 23.08 -5.64 -0.21
N GLY A 201 23.79 -6.54 -0.89
CA GLY A 201 23.21 -7.56 -1.77
C GLY A 201 22.43 -8.64 -1.01
N ARG A 202 22.77 -8.86 0.26
CA ARG A 202 22.16 -9.86 1.15
C ARG A 202 21.42 -9.25 2.33
N ALA A 203 21.06 -7.98 2.26
CA ALA A 203 20.45 -7.21 3.35
C ALA A 203 18.92 -7.30 3.42
N ARG A 204 18.25 -8.16 2.61
CA ARG A 204 16.79 -8.32 2.65
C ARG A 204 16.37 -9.44 3.58
N THR A 205 15.14 -9.34 4.10
CA THR A 205 14.54 -10.33 5.02
C THR A 205 14.56 -11.76 4.48
N ARG A 206 14.45 -11.97 3.16
CA ARG A 206 14.52 -13.31 2.54
C ARG A 206 15.80 -14.09 2.82
N TYR A 207 16.85 -13.41 3.26
CA TYR A 207 18.11 -14.05 3.68
C TYR A 207 18.15 -14.42 5.17
N LEU A 208 17.16 -14.00 5.97
CA LEU A 208 17.12 -14.31 7.40
C LEU A 208 17.12 -15.80 7.69
N ILE A 209 16.48 -16.59 6.84
CA ILE A 209 16.39 -18.03 6.99
C ILE A 209 17.78 -18.66 7.01
N GLU A 210 18.65 -18.25 6.07
CA GLU A 210 20.05 -18.71 6.03
C GLU A 210 20.86 -18.14 7.19
N LEU A 211 20.65 -16.85 7.52
CA LEU A 211 21.37 -16.17 8.59
C LEU A 211 21.05 -16.71 9.99
N CYS A 212 19.85 -17.24 10.18
CA CYS A 212 19.44 -17.90 11.43
C CYS A 212 19.82 -19.38 11.48
N GLY A 213 20.36 -19.97 10.39
CA GLY A 213 20.76 -21.37 10.38
C GLY A 213 19.71 -22.34 9.86
N GLY A 214 18.70 -21.86 9.14
CA GLY A 214 17.63 -22.65 8.54
C GLY A 214 16.24 -22.20 8.97
N GLU A 215 15.23 -22.80 8.35
CA GLU A 215 13.83 -22.38 8.55
C GLU A 215 13.34 -22.60 9.98
N GLU A 216 13.67 -23.75 10.58
CA GLU A 216 13.26 -24.08 11.95
C GLU A 216 13.89 -23.12 12.98
N GLU A 217 15.18 -22.82 12.83
CA GLU A 217 15.86 -21.89 13.73
C GLU A 217 15.33 -20.46 13.53
N TYR A 218 15.05 -20.06 12.28
CA TYR A 218 14.42 -18.80 11.98
C TYR A 218 13.03 -18.67 12.65
N LYS A 219 12.18 -19.68 12.56
CA LYS A 219 10.86 -19.72 13.22
C LYS A 219 11.00 -19.58 14.74
N LYS A 220 11.95 -20.29 15.36
CA LYS A 220 12.22 -20.17 16.80
C LYS A 220 12.55 -18.74 17.22
N VAL A 221 13.40 -18.04 16.45
CA VAL A 221 13.74 -16.63 16.72
C VAL A 221 12.50 -15.73 16.60
N VAL A 222 11.68 -15.90 15.57
CA VAL A 222 10.45 -15.12 15.40
C VAL A 222 9.48 -15.36 16.55
N TYR A 223 9.27 -16.63 16.95
CA TYR A 223 8.38 -16.97 18.07
C TYR A 223 8.91 -16.48 19.42
N GLN A 224 10.24 -16.48 19.62
CA GLN A 224 10.82 -15.92 20.83
C GLN A 224 10.54 -14.40 20.89
N ASN A 225 10.78 -13.66 19.81
CA ASN A 225 10.48 -12.24 19.74
C ASN A 225 8.98 -11.95 19.92
N LEU A 226 8.10 -12.81 19.38
CA LEU A 226 6.65 -12.73 19.56
C LEU A 226 6.24 -12.94 21.04
N ALA A 227 6.82 -13.94 21.70
CA ALA A 227 6.56 -14.19 23.11
C ALA A 227 7.05 -13.06 24.01
N ASP A 228 8.20 -12.48 23.69
CA ASP A 228 8.81 -11.41 24.48
C ASP A 228 8.04 -10.09 24.36
N ILE A 229 7.58 -9.72 23.16
CA ILE A 229 6.78 -8.50 22.98
C ILE A 229 5.42 -8.62 23.67
N ARG A 230 4.76 -9.79 23.61
CA ARG A 230 3.48 -10.03 24.29
C ARG A 230 3.56 -9.87 25.81
N LYS A 231 4.73 -10.11 26.43
CA LYS A 231 4.95 -9.88 27.87
C LYS A 231 5.23 -8.41 28.19
N ARG A 232 5.77 -7.65 27.24
CA ARG A 232 6.30 -6.31 27.46
C ARG A 232 5.30 -5.20 27.16
N GLU A 233 4.53 -5.35 26.10
CA GLU A 233 3.66 -4.30 25.57
C GLU A 233 2.33 -4.90 25.09
N ASP A 234 1.25 -4.17 25.31
CA ASP A 234 -0.03 -4.47 24.67
C ASP A 234 -0.10 -3.78 23.30
N LEU A 235 0.01 -4.57 22.25
CA LEU A 235 -0.09 -4.14 20.84
C LEU A 235 -1.42 -4.57 20.21
N THR A 236 -2.40 -4.94 21.01
CA THR A 236 -3.73 -5.33 20.54
C THR A 236 -4.42 -4.14 19.86
N ILE A 237 -4.87 -4.34 18.62
CA ILE A 237 -5.61 -3.31 17.90
C ILE A 237 -7.12 -3.56 17.98
N HIS A 238 -7.88 -2.47 18.02
CA HIS A 238 -9.34 -2.49 18.03
C HIS A 238 -9.85 -1.73 16.79
N ILE A 239 -10.40 -2.48 15.83
CA ILE A 239 -10.94 -1.93 14.59
C ILE A 239 -12.46 -1.88 14.69
N GLN A 240 -13.02 -0.72 14.41
CA GLN A 240 -14.45 -0.56 14.18
C GLN A 240 -14.72 -0.76 12.68
N PRO A 241 -15.51 -1.75 12.29
CA PRO A 241 -15.88 -1.94 10.90
C PRO A 241 -16.62 -0.70 10.38
N SER A 242 -16.22 -0.20 9.21
CA SER A 242 -16.97 0.81 8.48
C SER A 242 -17.62 0.16 7.26
N ALA A 243 -18.91 0.38 7.09
CA ALA A 243 -19.63 -0.11 5.92
C ALA A 243 -19.81 1.02 4.91
N VAL A 244 -19.72 0.69 3.63
CA VAL A 244 -20.14 1.59 2.55
C VAL A 244 -21.66 1.71 2.61
N THR A 245 -22.18 2.91 2.83
CA THR A 245 -23.62 3.18 2.94
C THR A 245 -24.25 3.69 1.65
N LYS A 246 -23.41 4.11 0.69
CA LYS A 246 -23.83 4.55 -0.63
C LYS A 246 -24.57 3.44 -1.38
N THR A 247 -25.60 3.80 -2.11
CA THR A 247 -26.43 2.90 -2.94
C THR A 247 -26.28 3.24 -4.41
N GLY A 248 -26.50 2.25 -5.29
CA GLY A 248 -26.53 2.47 -6.72
C GLY A 248 -27.67 3.39 -7.17
N ASP A 249 -27.57 3.92 -8.37
CA ASP A 249 -28.55 4.83 -8.99
C ASP A 249 -29.63 4.12 -9.83
N GLY A 250 -29.70 2.79 -9.72
CA GLY A 250 -30.66 1.96 -10.45
C GLY A 250 -30.28 1.69 -11.92
N THR A 251 -29.14 2.18 -12.37
CA THR A 251 -28.57 1.87 -13.70
C THR A 251 -27.41 0.89 -13.61
N THR A 252 -27.01 0.31 -14.72
CA THR A 252 -25.90 -0.64 -14.81
C THR A 252 -24.88 -0.17 -15.85
N ILE A 253 -23.63 -0.59 -15.66
CA ILE A 253 -22.55 -0.33 -16.60
C ILE A 253 -21.64 -1.56 -16.71
N GLU A 254 -21.12 -1.82 -17.91
CA GLU A 254 -20.15 -2.87 -18.20
C GLU A 254 -19.03 -2.31 -19.06
N GLY A 255 -17.87 -2.95 -19.07
CA GLY A 255 -16.69 -2.56 -19.86
C GLY A 255 -15.41 -3.13 -19.28
N ASP A 256 -14.34 -3.12 -20.06
CA ASP A 256 -13.06 -3.77 -19.71
C ASP A 256 -12.40 -3.21 -18.43
N ARG A 257 -12.65 -1.94 -18.11
CA ARG A 257 -12.13 -1.27 -16.91
C ARG A 257 -13.14 -1.19 -15.78
N VAL A 258 -14.34 -1.78 -15.96
CA VAL A 258 -15.45 -1.70 -14.99
C VAL A 258 -15.46 -2.94 -14.12
N ILE A 259 -15.38 -2.74 -12.81
CA ILE A 259 -15.43 -3.82 -11.81
C ILE A 259 -16.67 -3.63 -10.96
N ALA A 260 -17.63 -4.56 -11.04
CA ALA A 260 -18.80 -4.54 -10.17
C ALA A 260 -18.41 -4.88 -8.73
N GLN A 261 -18.74 -4.00 -7.78
CA GLN A 261 -18.46 -4.19 -6.37
C GLN A 261 -19.44 -5.18 -5.71
N LYS A 262 -19.10 -5.64 -4.48
CA LYS A 262 -20.01 -6.46 -3.66
C LYS A 262 -21.26 -5.67 -3.22
N GLN A 263 -21.13 -4.34 -3.08
CA GLN A 263 -22.27 -3.44 -2.86
C GLN A 263 -23.06 -3.32 -4.16
N GLU A 264 -24.34 -3.62 -4.08
CA GLU A 264 -25.21 -3.64 -5.24
C GLU A 264 -25.32 -2.27 -5.93
N GLY A 265 -25.16 -2.25 -7.24
CA GLY A 265 -25.21 -1.03 -8.06
C GLY A 265 -24.01 -0.09 -7.89
N LEU A 266 -22.95 -0.52 -7.19
CA LEU A 266 -21.68 0.21 -7.12
C LEU A 266 -20.59 -0.47 -7.92
N TYR A 267 -19.68 0.37 -8.44
CA TYR A 267 -18.63 -0.03 -9.36
C TYR A 267 -17.30 0.59 -8.97
N ALA A 268 -16.21 -0.07 -9.36
CA ALA A 268 -14.88 0.50 -9.40
C ALA A 268 -14.41 0.63 -10.86
N ILE A 269 -13.65 1.68 -11.15
CA ILE A 269 -12.98 1.86 -12.44
C ILE A 269 -11.49 1.67 -12.26
N GLU A 270 -10.92 0.75 -13.03
CA GLU A 270 -9.47 0.61 -13.13
C GLU A 270 -8.88 1.67 -14.05
N TRP A 271 -7.82 2.31 -13.59
CA TRP A 271 -7.07 3.31 -14.34
C TRP A 271 -5.58 3.03 -14.27
N HIS A 272 -5.06 2.49 -15.36
CA HIS A 272 -3.65 2.20 -15.54
C HIS A 272 -3.07 3.18 -16.55
N THR A 273 -2.11 4.01 -16.14
CA THR A 273 -1.42 4.95 -17.02
C THR A 273 -0.07 4.40 -17.47
N VAL A 274 0.47 4.90 -18.56
CA VAL A 274 1.77 4.45 -19.09
C VAL A 274 2.86 4.54 -18.00
N GLY A 275 3.39 3.38 -17.60
CA GLY A 275 4.41 3.26 -16.55
C GLY A 275 4.00 3.85 -15.21
N GLY A 276 2.70 3.86 -14.90
CA GLY A 276 2.16 4.42 -13.66
C GLY A 276 2.38 5.94 -13.51
N CYS A 277 2.57 6.66 -14.61
CA CYS A 277 2.92 8.09 -14.60
C CYS A 277 1.79 8.95 -15.19
N PRO A 278 0.71 9.21 -14.45
CA PRO A 278 -0.33 10.12 -14.90
C PRO A 278 0.21 11.53 -15.08
N GLN A 279 -0.30 12.25 -16.08
CA GLN A 279 -0.02 13.66 -16.26
C GLN A 279 -0.83 14.51 -15.27
N VAL A 280 -0.40 15.73 -15.04
CA VAL A 280 -1.04 16.63 -14.06
C VAL A 280 -2.47 16.99 -14.48
N ASP A 281 -2.69 17.23 -15.75
CA ASP A 281 -4.01 17.53 -16.32
C ASP A 281 -4.96 16.34 -16.27
N GLU A 282 -4.47 15.12 -16.42
CA GLU A 282 -5.24 13.89 -16.25
C GLU A 282 -5.71 13.72 -14.79
N LEU A 283 -4.79 13.97 -13.83
CA LEU A 283 -5.15 13.93 -12.40
C LEU A 283 -6.13 15.06 -12.02
N GLU A 284 -5.97 16.25 -12.62
CA GLU A 284 -6.89 17.36 -12.41
C GLU A 284 -8.28 17.01 -12.98
N LYS A 285 -8.34 16.50 -14.23
CA LYS A 285 -9.58 16.07 -14.88
C LYS A 285 -10.30 15.00 -14.04
N LEU A 286 -9.55 14.02 -13.51
CA LEU A 286 -10.11 13.04 -12.59
C LEU A 286 -10.66 13.69 -11.32
N TYR A 287 -9.86 14.55 -10.65
CA TYR A 287 -10.30 15.23 -9.43
C TYR A 287 -11.58 16.06 -9.66
N GLU A 288 -11.61 16.89 -10.70
CA GLU A 288 -12.77 17.71 -11.04
C GLU A 288 -14.03 16.87 -11.32
N THR A 289 -13.83 15.67 -11.87
CA THR A 289 -14.92 14.72 -12.11
C THR A 289 -15.50 14.15 -10.83
N ILE A 290 -14.63 13.75 -9.87
CA ILE A 290 -15.07 13.00 -8.69
C ILE A 290 -15.27 13.87 -7.42
N LYS A 291 -14.85 15.14 -7.42
CA LYS A 291 -14.84 15.99 -6.21
C LYS A 291 -16.17 16.05 -5.46
N ASP A 292 -17.27 16.07 -6.20
CA ASP A 292 -18.64 16.18 -5.67
C ASP A 292 -19.34 14.81 -5.51
N PHE A 293 -18.70 13.69 -5.89
CA PHE A 293 -19.26 12.36 -5.71
C PHE A 293 -19.13 11.92 -4.25
N GLU A 294 -20.19 11.38 -3.69
CA GLU A 294 -20.22 10.92 -2.31
C GLU A 294 -19.44 9.61 -2.15
N ASP A 295 -18.70 9.47 -1.05
CA ASP A 295 -17.95 8.26 -0.63
C ASP A 295 -16.95 7.69 -1.68
N VAL A 296 -16.60 8.45 -2.71
CA VAL A 296 -15.64 8.03 -3.72
C VAL A 296 -14.21 8.21 -3.23
N GLU A 297 -13.40 7.20 -3.42
CA GLU A 297 -11.98 7.16 -3.08
C GLU A 297 -11.16 6.63 -4.26
N VAL A 298 -9.94 7.15 -4.42
CA VAL A 298 -8.93 6.57 -5.30
C VAL A 298 -8.04 5.64 -4.47
N ARG A 299 -7.78 4.43 -4.97
CA ARG A 299 -6.89 3.46 -4.34
C ARG A 299 -5.79 3.03 -5.29
N LEU A 300 -4.57 3.01 -4.80
CA LEU A 300 -3.40 2.60 -5.58
C LEU A 300 -3.23 1.08 -5.50
N GLY A 301 -2.96 0.45 -6.63
CA GLY A 301 -2.66 -0.97 -6.77
C GLY A 301 -1.16 -1.28 -6.76
N SER A 302 -0.82 -2.57 -6.72
CA SER A 302 0.57 -3.06 -6.73
C SER A 302 1.22 -3.05 -8.11
N TYR A 303 0.45 -2.81 -9.18
CA TYR A 303 0.91 -2.76 -10.57
C TYR A 303 1.00 -1.34 -11.13
N GLU A 304 1.22 -0.35 -10.24
CA GLU A 304 1.29 1.07 -10.64
C GLU A 304 -0.05 1.58 -11.20
N THR A 305 -1.12 0.97 -10.78
CA THR A 305 -2.52 1.17 -11.21
C THR A 305 -3.27 1.96 -10.14
N ALA A 306 -4.31 2.68 -10.51
CA ALA A 306 -5.28 3.27 -9.60
C ALA A 306 -6.67 2.65 -9.82
N TYR A 307 -7.45 2.60 -8.77
CA TYR A 307 -8.85 2.18 -8.76
C TYR A 307 -9.69 3.30 -8.17
N ILE A 308 -10.71 3.75 -8.89
CA ILE A 308 -11.67 4.71 -8.38
C ILE A 308 -12.89 3.92 -7.94
N ILE A 309 -13.17 3.88 -6.63
CA ILE A 309 -14.16 2.99 -6.03
C ILE A 309 -15.41 3.74 -5.55
N ASN A 310 -16.46 2.99 -5.26
CA ASN A 310 -17.76 3.46 -4.77
C ASN A 310 -18.50 4.38 -5.75
N LEU A 311 -18.41 4.07 -7.02
CA LEU A 311 -19.10 4.80 -8.08
C LEU A 311 -20.48 4.17 -8.37
N THR A 312 -21.53 4.99 -8.52
CA THR A 312 -22.75 4.55 -9.19
C THR A 312 -22.47 4.31 -10.69
N ALA A 313 -23.37 3.69 -11.43
CA ALA A 313 -23.13 3.46 -12.85
C ALA A 313 -22.99 4.77 -13.64
N SER A 314 -23.79 5.79 -13.32
CA SER A 314 -23.68 7.11 -13.95
C SER A 314 -22.38 7.84 -13.61
N GLU A 315 -21.89 7.70 -12.39
CA GLU A 315 -20.59 8.24 -11.96
C GLU A 315 -19.43 7.49 -12.62
N ALA A 316 -19.53 6.16 -12.70
CA ALA A 316 -18.53 5.31 -13.35
C ALA A 316 -18.36 5.67 -14.83
N LYS A 317 -19.46 5.97 -15.54
CA LYS A 317 -19.42 6.46 -16.92
C LYS A 317 -18.61 7.74 -17.04
N LYS A 318 -18.84 8.72 -16.15
CA LYS A 318 -18.09 9.99 -16.16
C LYS A 318 -16.59 9.77 -15.88
N VAL A 319 -16.25 8.86 -14.98
CA VAL A 319 -14.85 8.51 -14.70
C VAL A 319 -14.19 7.81 -15.88
N LEU A 320 -14.90 6.91 -16.58
CA LEU A 320 -14.40 6.29 -17.82
C LEU A 320 -14.07 7.36 -18.87
N GLU A 321 -15.00 8.29 -19.13
CA GLU A 321 -14.83 9.39 -20.08
C GLU A 321 -13.65 10.32 -19.66
N ALA A 322 -13.51 10.57 -18.36
CA ALA A 322 -12.44 11.42 -17.85
C ALA A 322 -11.03 10.80 -17.97
N THR A 323 -10.93 9.48 -18.00
CA THR A 323 -9.68 8.71 -18.01
C THR A 323 -9.42 7.95 -19.30
N GLU A 324 -10.24 8.14 -20.34
CA GLU A 324 -10.18 7.36 -21.59
C GLU A 324 -8.86 7.56 -22.33
N ASP A 325 -8.47 8.80 -22.54
CA ASP A 325 -7.26 9.14 -23.31
C ASP A 325 -5.94 8.70 -22.66
N SER A 326 -5.95 8.48 -21.34
CA SER A 326 -4.77 8.15 -20.57
C SER A 326 -4.70 6.69 -20.10
N ALA A 327 -5.78 5.95 -20.26
CA ALA A 327 -5.83 4.56 -19.84
C ALA A 327 -5.15 3.63 -20.85
N VAL A 328 -4.23 2.81 -20.37
CA VAL A 328 -3.70 1.67 -21.12
C VAL A 328 -4.61 0.48 -20.85
N VAL A 329 -5.28 -0.01 -21.88
CA VAL A 329 -6.02 -1.26 -21.81
C VAL A 329 -5.03 -2.38 -22.10
N SER A 330 -4.86 -3.29 -21.15
CA SER A 330 -4.03 -4.47 -21.36
C SER A 330 -4.75 -5.41 -22.34
N GLU A 331 -4.12 -5.71 -23.47
CA GLU A 331 -4.60 -6.73 -24.40
C GLU A 331 -4.34 -8.17 -23.90
N PHE A 332 -3.69 -8.28 -22.73
CA PHE A 332 -3.42 -9.58 -22.11
C PHE A 332 -4.45 -9.87 -21.03
N GLU A 333 -5.24 -10.90 -21.24
CA GLU A 333 -6.05 -11.50 -20.18
C GLU A 333 -5.14 -12.02 -19.06
N HIS A 334 -5.43 -11.67 -17.84
CA HIS A 334 -4.69 -12.12 -16.65
C HIS A 334 -5.22 -13.44 -16.10
#